data_620ffcddc2cb7b6c328763935d233f46
#
_entry.id   620ffcddc2cb7b6c328763935d233f46
#
_cell.length_a   1.000
_cell.length_b   1.000
_cell.length_c   1.000
_cell.angle_alpha   90.00
_cell.angle_beta   90.00
_cell.angle_gamma   90.00
#
_symmetry.space_group_name_H-M   'P 1'
#
loop_
_entity.id
_entity.type
_entity.pdbx_description
1 polymer ?
#
loop_
_entity_poly.entity_id
_entity_poly.type
_entity_poly.pdbx_seq_one_letter_code
_entity_poly.pdbx_strand_id
1 'polypeptide(L)'
;MRVIVVGAGLGGLALANGLRAHGIDVAVYERDPSPVVRGQGYRLHLGDLGIDALTSVLAPTRASAFLAGAHAPKARFVRFDTALHVVEEHDFGGRHLSVDRQELRDVLLADVNEMISYGRRLTAFRDEAGRVTAYFDDGTTADGEVLVGADGVNSTVRRQYLPHARVVGTGLAQLYGKISRSLTEDLDNVFSAVTGPGHRVVGVARTRDYATCSFSARIDELPPDLHRMTQQQLKSLVMEMTHGWHPRVRQMLEDWREIVPLALRTSIPVDPWRTTRVTLLGDAAHAMSPAAGAGANLALQDAARLTAALACGGPPGLRSYESEMIDSGFAAVRASAANGTRILGQDPLPDRQEDRRTVPRSS
;
A
#
# COMPACT_ATOMS: atom_id res chain seq x y z
N MET A 1 -9.09 26.59 -8.16
CA MET A 1 -8.38 25.96 -7.04
C MET A 1 -7.25 25.12 -7.60
N ARG A 2 -6.04 25.28 -7.08
CA ARG A 2 -4.87 24.48 -7.44
C ARG A 2 -4.51 23.54 -6.29
N VAL A 3 -4.36 22.26 -6.61
CA VAL A 3 -4.00 21.19 -5.65
C VAL A 3 -2.59 20.68 -5.95
N ILE A 4 -1.74 20.70 -4.93
CA ILE A 4 -0.40 20.09 -4.96
C ILE A 4 -0.51 18.68 -4.40
N VAL A 5 -0.12 17.68 -5.19
CA VAL A 5 -0.05 16.28 -4.77
C VAL A 5 1.42 15.86 -4.65
N VAL A 6 1.82 15.45 -3.46
CA VAL A 6 3.19 14.97 -3.21
C VAL A 6 3.20 13.44 -3.23
N GLY A 7 3.80 12.87 -4.28
CA GLY A 7 3.88 11.43 -4.53
C GLY A 7 2.98 10.95 -5.67
N ALA A 8 3.59 10.31 -6.68
CA ALA A 8 2.93 9.68 -7.82
C ALA A 8 2.79 8.15 -7.62
N GLY A 9 2.42 7.72 -6.40
CA GLY A 9 1.95 6.37 -6.10
C GLY A 9 0.51 6.15 -6.60
N LEU A 10 -0.06 4.96 -6.39
CA LEU A 10 -1.41 4.63 -6.87
C LEU A 10 -2.47 5.63 -6.40
N GLY A 11 -2.44 5.98 -5.09
CA GLY A 11 -3.40 6.96 -4.54
C GLY A 11 -3.21 8.36 -5.12
N GLY A 12 -1.96 8.85 -5.24
CA GLY A 12 -1.69 10.17 -5.82
C GLY A 12 -2.08 10.26 -7.30
N LEU A 13 -1.81 9.22 -8.09
CA LEU A 13 -2.24 9.14 -9.49
C LEU A 13 -3.75 9.03 -9.64
N ALA A 14 -4.42 8.25 -8.77
CA ALA A 14 -5.89 8.15 -8.75
C ALA A 14 -6.53 9.51 -8.42
N LEU A 15 -5.99 10.21 -7.41
CA LEU A 15 -6.43 11.56 -7.06
C LEU A 15 -6.25 12.54 -8.23
N ALA A 16 -5.09 12.53 -8.89
CA ALA A 16 -4.83 13.40 -10.03
C ALA A 16 -5.83 13.17 -11.17
N ASN A 17 -6.16 11.91 -11.49
CA ASN A 17 -7.19 11.58 -12.47
C ASN A 17 -8.58 12.14 -12.06
N GLY A 18 -8.98 11.91 -10.82
CA GLY A 18 -10.26 12.40 -10.30
C GLY A 18 -10.36 13.92 -10.35
N LEU A 19 -9.34 14.64 -9.86
CA LEU A 19 -9.30 16.11 -9.87
C LEU A 19 -9.34 16.66 -11.29
N ARG A 20 -8.54 16.10 -12.21
CA ARG A 20 -8.55 16.47 -13.63
C ARG A 20 -9.95 16.29 -14.25
N ALA A 21 -10.61 15.18 -13.98
CA ALA A 21 -11.95 14.91 -14.50
C ALA A 21 -12.99 15.94 -14.04
N HIS A 22 -12.78 16.59 -12.90
CA HIS A 22 -13.61 17.68 -12.37
C HIS A 22 -13.10 19.08 -12.72
N GLY A 23 -12.10 19.21 -13.62
CA GLY A 23 -11.55 20.50 -14.03
C GLY A 23 -10.79 21.24 -12.92
N ILE A 24 -10.32 20.55 -11.90
CA ILE A 24 -9.50 21.10 -10.81
C ILE A 24 -8.03 21.09 -11.26
N ASP A 25 -7.35 22.24 -11.15
CA ASP A 25 -5.94 22.35 -11.45
C ASP A 25 -5.11 21.52 -10.45
N VAL A 26 -4.35 20.55 -10.94
CA VAL A 26 -3.56 19.62 -10.14
C VAL A 26 -2.12 19.55 -10.66
N ALA A 27 -1.16 19.63 -9.73
CA ALA A 27 0.25 19.41 -10.02
C ALA A 27 0.78 18.30 -9.09
N VAL A 28 1.40 17.27 -9.66
CA VAL A 28 1.94 16.11 -8.94
C VAL A 28 3.47 16.21 -8.90
N TYR A 29 4.06 15.99 -7.74
CA TYR A 29 5.51 16.02 -7.54
C TYR A 29 6.01 14.68 -7.02
N GLU A 30 6.88 14.04 -7.80
CA GLU A 30 7.41 12.71 -7.51
C GLU A 30 8.93 12.77 -7.31
N ARG A 31 9.41 12.16 -6.24
CA ARG A 31 10.85 12.11 -5.92
C ARG A 31 11.65 11.21 -6.85
N ASP A 32 11.02 10.17 -7.41
CA ASP A 32 11.69 9.28 -8.36
C ASP A 32 11.95 10.03 -9.68
N PRO A 33 13.11 9.80 -10.34
CA PRO A 33 13.54 10.60 -11.48
C PRO A 33 12.76 10.31 -12.77
N SER A 34 12.00 9.22 -12.79
CA SER A 34 11.24 8.81 -13.98
C SER A 34 10.04 7.93 -13.59
N PRO A 35 9.08 7.72 -14.51
CA PRO A 35 7.97 6.78 -14.29
C PRO A 35 8.41 5.31 -14.19
N VAL A 36 9.57 4.95 -14.70
CA VAL A 36 10.15 3.60 -14.60
C VAL A 36 10.72 3.44 -13.20
N VAL A 37 10.00 2.73 -12.35
CA VAL A 37 10.28 2.68 -10.92
C VAL A 37 10.73 1.29 -10.49
N ARG A 38 11.46 1.31 -9.38
CA ARG A 38 11.82 0.18 -8.50
C ARG A 38 10.72 -0.86 -8.39
N GLY A 39 11.08 -2.12 -8.34
CA GLY A 39 10.16 -3.20 -8.00
C GLY A 39 9.50 -2.96 -6.63
N GLN A 40 8.24 -2.58 -6.61
CA GLN A 40 7.46 -2.28 -5.40
C GLN A 40 6.35 -3.31 -5.16
N GLY A 41 6.65 -4.58 -5.36
CA GLY A 41 5.65 -5.63 -5.34
C GLY A 41 4.96 -5.76 -6.71
N TYR A 42 4.23 -6.83 -6.88
CA TYR A 42 3.78 -7.24 -8.21
C TYR A 42 2.26 -7.28 -8.31
N ARG A 43 1.62 -7.99 -7.42
CA ARG A 43 0.16 -8.20 -7.44
C ARG A 43 -0.54 -7.34 -6.41
N LEU A 44 -1.69 -6.80 -6.78
CA LEU A 44 -2.66 -6.19 -5.87
C LEU A 44 -3.98 -6.97 -5.90
N HIS A 45 -4.63 -7.04 -4.76
CA HIS A 45 -6.01 -7.45 -4.63
C HIS A 45 -6.89 -6.20 -4.65
N LEU A 46 -7.89 -6.18 -5.54
CA LEU A 46 -8.95 -5.17 -5.56
C LEU A 46 -10.27 -5.83 -5.18
N GLY A 47 -10.90 -5.33 -4.13
CA GLY A 47 -12.26 -5.63 -3.75
C GLY A 47 -13.21 -4.52 -4.21
N ASP A 48 -14.48 -4.58 -3.79
CA ASP A 48 -15.50 -3.61 -4.18
C ASP A 48 -15.05 -2.16 -3.98
N LEU A 49 -14.45 -1.83 -2.84
CA LEU A 49 -13.97 -0.47 -2.54
C LEU A 49 -12.97 0.05 -3.57
N GLY A 50 -11.99 -0.78 -3.93
CA GLY A 50 -10.97 -0.39 -4.92
C GLY A 50 -11.52 -0.34 -6.34
N ILE A 51 -12.41 -1.25 -6.70
CA ILE A 51 -13.07 -1.31 -8.01
C ILE A 51 -13.96 -0.08 -8.21
N ASP A 52 -14.80 0.25 -7.24
CA ASP A 52 -15.69 1.41 -7.30
C ASP A 52 -14.90 2.72 -7.33
N ALA A 53 -13.85 2.82 -6.52
CA ALA A 53 -12.97 3.98 -6.54
C ALA A 53 -12.30 4.18 -7.91
N LEU A 54 -11.73 3.13 -8.51
CA LEU A 54 -11.16 3.21 -9.86
C LEU A 54 -12.18 3.64 -10.90
N THR A 55 -13.38 3.10 -10.82
CA THR A 55 -14.49 3.43 -11.74
C THR A 55 -14.91 4.90 -11.62
N SER A 56 -14.81 5.48 -10.42
CA SER A 56 -15.18 6.87 -10.17
C SER A 56 -14.13 7.90 -10.60
N VAL A 57 -12.83 7.52 -10.63
CA VAL A 57 -11.74 8.47 -10.92
C VAL A 57 -11.19 8.35 -12.34
N LEU A 58 -11.34 7.20 -12.99
CA LEU A 58 -10.91 6.98 -14.37
C LEU A 58 -12.01 7.25 -15.39
N ALA A 59 -11.63 7.56 -16.62
CA ALA A 59 -12.58 7.58 -17.74
C ALA A 59 -13.27 6.20 -17.86
N PRO A 60 -14.60 6.14 -18.05
CA PRO A 60 -15.38 4.88 -18.02
C PRO A 60 -14.85 3.79 -18.94
N THR A 61 -14.44 4.16 -20.16
CA THR A 61 -13.87 3.21 -21.13
C THR A 61 -12.56 2.59 -20.66
N ARG A 62 -11.69 3.40 -20.00
CA ARG A 62 -10.40 2.95 -19.47
C ARG A 62 -10.60 2.06 -18.25
N ALA A 63 -11.45 2.47 -17.31
CA ALA A 63 -11.78 1.66 -16.15
C ALA A 63 -12.35 0.29 -16.58
N SER A 64 -13.34 0.27 -17.47
CA SER A 64 -13.94 -0.97 -17.96
C SER A 64 -12.94 -1.88 -18.66
N ALA A 65 -12.10 -1.34 -19.54
CA ALA A 65 -11.07 -2.13 -20.25
C ALA A 65 -10.06 -2.76 -19.27
N PHE A 66 -9.58 -1.98 -18.28
CA PHE A 66 -8.65 -2.49 -17.28
C PHE A 66 -9.27 -3.59 -16.41
N LEU A 67 -10.47 -3.34 -15.89
CA LEU A 67 -11.16 -4.29 -15.01
C LEU A 67 -11.53 -5.59 -15.74
N ALA A 68 -11.93 -5.51 -17.02
CA ALA A 68 -12.24 -6.68 -17.84
C ALA A 68 -11.00 -7.55 -18.14
N GLY A 69 -9.80 -6.95 -18.18
CA GLY A 69 -8.54 -7.66 -18.35
C GLY A 69 -7.97 -8.27 -17.06
N ALA A 70 -8.53 -7.94 -15.89
CA ALA A 70 -8.05 -8.43 -14.62
C ALA A 70 -8.41 -9.90 -14.37
N HIS A 71 -7.58 -10.60 -13.60
CA HIS A 71 -7.89 -11.96 -13.16
C HIS A 71 -8.90 -11.93 -12.00
N ALA A 72 -9.99 -12.72 -12.11
CA ALA A 72 -11.00 -12.88 -11.06
C ALA A 72 -10.77 -14.24 -10.35
N PRO A 73 -10.09 -14.27 -9.19
CA PRO A 73 -9.88 -15.49 -8.42
C PRO A 73 -11.17 -15.92 -7.73
N LYS A 74 -11.22 -17.18 -7.27
CA LYS A 74 -12.29 -17.61 -6.35
C LYS A 74 -12.27 -16.71 -5.11
N ALA A 75 -13.44 -16.23 -4.71
CA ALA A 75 -13.62 -15.32 -3.58
C ALA A 75 -13.38 -16.04 -2.22
N ARG A 76 -12.18 -16.59 -2.06
CA ARG A 76 -11.81 -17.46 -0.95
C ARG A 76 -10.39 -17.19 -0.46
N PHE A 77 -10.20 -17.27 0.86
CA PHE A 77 -8.90 -17.45 1.53
C PHE A 77 -8.78 -18.90 1.98
N VAL A 78 -7.61 -19.51 1.76
CA VAL A 78 -7.32 -20.86 2.27
C VAL A 78 -5.97 -20.86 2.96
N ARG A 79 -5.94 -21.39 4.19
CA ARG A 79 -4.70 -21.61 4.94
C ARG A 79 -4.43 -23.11 5.10
N PHE A 80 -3.22 -23.49 4.79
CA PHE A 80 -2.72 -24.85 4.87
C PHE A 80 -1.67 -24.98 5.98
N ASP A 81 -1.48 -26.18 6.49
CA ASP A 81 -0.29 -26.55 7.24
C ASP A 81 0.89 -26.85 6.28
N THR A 82 2.04 -27.23 6.84
CA THR A 82 3.25 -27.54 6.06
C THR A 82 3.15 -28.81 5.22
N ALA A 83 2.17 -29.70 5.51
CA ALA A 83 1.86 -30.89 4.74
C ALA A 83 0.77 -30.66 3.67
N LEU A 84 0.30 -29.40 3.54
CA LEU A 84 -0.78 -28.96 2.67
C LEU A 84 -2.17 -29.49 3.04
N HIS A 85 -2.40 -29.83 4.31
CA HIS A 85 -3.77 -30.02 4.79
C HIS A 85 -4.42 -28.68 5.04
N VAL A 86 -5.70 -28.53 4.67
CA VAL A 86 -6.47 -27.32 4.93
C VAL A 86 -6.71 -27.19 6.44
N VAL A 87 -6.31 -26.06 7.02
CA VAL A 87 -6.51 -25.77 8.47
C VAL A 87 -7.49 -24.62 8.68
N GLU A 88 -7.74 -23.82 7.67
CA GLU A 88 -8.70 -22.72 7.74
C GLU A 88 -9.13 -22.33 6.32
N GLU A 89 -10.40 -22.07 6.10
CA GLU A 89 -10.89 -21.46 4.86
C GLU A 89 -12.04 -20.48 5.15
N HIS A 90 -12.11 -19.43 4.34
CA HIS A 90 -13.15 -18.42 4.40
C HIS A 90 -13.57 -18.02 3.00
N ASP A 91 -14.86 -18.03 2.73
CA ASP A 91 -15.40 -17.43 1.53
C ASP A 91 -15.70 -15.95 1.79
N PHE A 92 -15.40 -15.11 0.78
CA PHE A 92 -15.68 -13.69 0.81
C PHE A 92 -16.92 -13.37 -0.03
N GLY A 93 -17.63 -12.31 0.33
CA GLY A 93 -18.64 -11.71 -0.54
C GLY A 93 -18.05 -10.63 -1.43
N GLY A 94 -18.78 -10.24 -2.49
CA GLY A 94 -18.40 -9.14 -3.36
C GLY A 94 -17.46 -9.52 -4.51
N ARG A 95 -16.96 -8.49 -5.18
CA ARG A 95 -16.05 -8.63 -6.34
C ARG A 95 -14.60 -8.71 -5.84
N HIS A 96 -13.84 -9.61 -6.45
CA HIS A 96 -12.42 -9.77 -6.14
C HIS A 96 -11.64 -9.87 -7.45
N LEU A 97 -10.68 -8.95 -7.63
CA LEU A 97 -9.80 -8.93 -8.79
C LEU A 97 -8.33 -8.98 -8.32
N SER A 98 -7.55 -9.72 -9.06
CA SER A 98 -6.09 -9.73 -8.96
C SER A 98 -5.52 -8.98 -10.15
N VAL A 99 -4.80 -7.90 -9.88
CA VAL A 99 -4.21 -7.05 -10.91
C VAL A 99 -2.70 -6.96 -10.73
N ASP A 100 -1.98 -6.78 -11.83
CA ASP A 100 -0.57 -6.39 -11.76
C ASP A 100 -0.47 -4.93 -11.32
N ARG A 101 0.45 -4.66 -10.39
CA ARG A 101 0.64 -3.32 -9.83
C ARG A 101 1.14 -2.32 -10.88
N GLN A 102 2.01 -2.77 -11.79
CA GLN A 102 2.56 -1.91 -12.83
C GLN A 102 1.50 -1.59 -13.88
N GLU A 103 0.71 -2.60 -14.30
CA GLU A 103 -0.43 -2.36 -15.22
C GLU A 103 -1.42 -1.33 -14.64
N LEU A 104 -1.78 -1.46 -13.36
CA LEU A 104 -2.65 -0.48 -12.71
C LEU A 104 -2.01 0.92 -12.69
N ARG A 105 -0.70 0.98 -12.39
CA ARG A 105 0.02 2.26 -12.39
C ARG A 105 0.04 2.89 -13.78
N ASP A 106 0.29 2.11 -14.83
CA ASP A 106 0.35 2.60 -16.21
C ASP A 106 -1.01 3.12 -16.67
N VAL A 107 -2.09 2.44 -16.30
CA VAL A 107 -3.47 2.90 -16.55
C VAL A 107 -3.77 4.22 -15.85
N LEU A 108 -3.36 4.36 -14.59
CA LEU A 108 -3.54 5.61 -13.83
C LEU A 108 -2.66 6.75 -14.36
N LEU A 109 -1.49 6.44 -14.90
CA LEU A 109 -0.53 7.41 -15.39
C LEU A 109 -0.94 8.02 -16.74
N ALA A 110 -1.62 7.25 -17.58
CA ALA A 110 -1.83 7.55 -18.99
C ALA A 110 -2.44 8.94 -19.27
N ASP A 111 -3.34 9.43 -18.42
CA ASP A 111 -4.04 10.71 -18.62
C ASP A 111 -3.47 11.87 -17.78
N VAL A 112 -2.49 11.60 -16.89
CA VAL A 112 -1.99 12.60 -15.95
C VAL A 112 -0.46 12.74 -15.98
N ASN A 113 0.22 12.03 -16.87
CA ASN A 113 1.69 12.05 -16.94
C ASN A 113 2.28 13.46 -17.14
N GLU A 114 1.62 14.30 -17.91
CA GLU A 114 2.06 15.69 -18.18
C GLU A 114 1.91 16.60 -16.94
N MET A 115 1.12 16.18 -15.95
CA MET A 115 0.92 16.91 -14.69
C MET A 115 1.98 16.56 -13.64
N ILE A 116 2.90 15.61 -13.95
CA ILE A 116 3.86 15.08 -12.98
C ILE A 116 5.25 15.68 -13.21
N SER A 117 5.78 16.28 -12.17
CA SER A 117 7.17 16.71 -12.10
C SER A 117 7.98 15.64 -11.37
N TYR A 118 8.77 14.86 -12.12
CA TYR A 118 9.67 13.84 -11.59
C TYR A 118 10.97 14.43 -11.04
N GLY A 119 11.65 13.68 -10.16
CA GLY A 119 12.90 14.11 -9.50
C GLY A 119 12.67 15.23 -8.48
N ARG A 120 11.45 15.43 -8.00
CA ARG A 120 11.05 16.49 -7.08
C ARG A 120 10.75 15.91 -5.70
N ARG A 121 11.73 15.89 -4.82
CA ARG A 121 11.57 15.45 -3.44
C ARG A 121 11.15 16.60 -2.55
N LEU A 122 9.96 16.52 -1.95
CA LEU A 122 9.52 17.51 -0.95
C LEU A 122 10.44 17.48 0.27
N THR A 123 10.90 18.65 0.68
CA THR A 123 11.70 18.85 1.91
C THR A 123 10.88 19.48 3.03
N ALA A 124 10.01 20.44 2.68
CA ALA A 124 9.14 21.12 3.63
C ALA A 124 7.92 21.72 2.90
N PHE A 125 6.95 22.21 3.67
CA PHE A 125 5.89 23.07 3.18
C PHE A 125 5.57 24.18 4.21
N ARG A 126 4.90 25.23 3.75
CA ARG A 126 4.32 26.29 4.59
C ARG A 126 2.85 26.48 4.24
N ASP A 127 2.01 26.59 5.26
CA ASP A 127 0.57 26.92 5.14
C ASP A 127 0.36 28.32 5.72
N GLU A 128 0.29 29.33 4.86
CA GLU A 128 0.22 30.75 5.24
C GLU A 128 -0.74 31.53 4.33
N ALA A 129 -1.48 32.47 4.94
CA ALA A 129 -2.29 33.45 4.22
C ALA A 129 -3.24 32.85 3.14
N GLY A 130 -3.76 31.66 3.39
CA GLY A 130 -4.75 31.06 2.49
C GLY A 130 -4.17 30.25 1.33
N ARG A 131 -2.86 30.00 1.31
CA ARG A 131 -2.16 29.18 0.32
C ARG A 131 -1.12 28.27 1.00
N VAL A 132 -0.73 27.21 0.31
CA VAL A 132 0.34 26.32 0.72
C VAL A 132 1.49 26.43 -0.29
N THR A 133 2.71 26.60 0.22
CA THR A 133 3.93 26.56 -0.59
C THR A 133 4.73 25.30 -0.26
N ALA A 134 4.97 24.46 -1.25
CA ALA A 134 5.84 23.28 -1.17
C ALA A 134 7.28 23.65 -1.58
N TYR A 135 8.28 23.13 -0.86
CA TYR A 135 9.71 23.33 -1.10
C TYR A 135 10.36 21.99 -1.46
N PHE A 136 11.16 21.98 -2.52
CA PHE A 136 11.82 20.77 -3.01
C PHE A 136 13.34 20.82 -2.81
N ASP A 137 13.98 19.64 -2.85
CA ASP A 137 15.42 19.48 -2.61
C ASP A 137 16.30 20.12 -3.67
N ASP A 138 15.76 20.41 -4.86
CA ASP A 138 16.44 21.14 -5.93
C ASP A 138 16.31 22.68 -5.82
N GLY A 139 15.75 23.18 -4.73
CA GLY A 139 15.54 24.61 -4.47
C GLY A 139 14.30 25.21 -5.12
N THR A 140 13.55 24.46 -5.92
CA THR A 140 12.29 24.95 -6.51
C THR A 140 11.13 24.94 -5.52
N THR A 141 10.08 25.69 -5.82
CA THR A 141 8.86 25.78 -5.01
C THR A 141 7.61 25.61 -5.88
N ALA A 142 6.51 25.23 -5.24
CA ALA A 142 5.19 25.21 -5.85
C ALA A 142 4.14 25.75 -4.88
N ASP A 143 3.20 26.52 -5.42
CA ASP A 143 2.10 27.13 -4.66
C ASP A 143 0.75 26.55 -5.03
N GLY A 144 -0.13 26.38 -4.05
CA GLY A 144 -1.50 25.89 -4.23
C GLY A 144 -2.42 26.29 -3.08
N GLU A 145 -3.69 26.01 -3.22
CA GLU A 145 -4.67 26.21 -2.13
C GLU A 145 -4.80 24.98 -1.24
N VAL A 146 -4.40 23.80 -1.73
CA VAL A 146 -4.39 22.52 -0.99
C VAL A 146 -3.11 21.76 -1.30
N LEU A 147 -2.52 21.14 -0.28
CA LEU A 147 -1.42 20.20 -0.41
C LEU A 147 -1.85 18.82 0.12
N VAL A 148 -1.66 17.79 -0.70
CA VAL A 148 -2.00 16.42 -0.37
C VAL A 148 -0.74 15.57 -0.28
N GLY A 149 -0.46 15.02 0.90
CA GLY A 149 0.60 14.04 1.10
C GLY A 149 0.14 12.65 0.65
N ALA A 150 0.62 12.21 -0.51
CA ALA A 150 0.47 10.88 -1.08
C ALA A 150 1.84 10.16 -1.18
N ASP A 151 2.80 10.57 -0.36
CA ASP A 151 4.22 10.22 -0.40
C ASP A 151 4.57 8.94 0.39
N GLY A 152 3.55 8.15 0.71
CA GLY A 152 3.65 6.79 1.19
C GLY A 152 4.12 6.66 2.64
N VAL A 153 4.49 5.45 3.04
CA VAL A 153 4.80 5.08 4.44
C VAL A 153 5.86 5.96 5.10
N ASN A 154 6.81 6.50 4.30
CA ASN A 154 7.86 7.41 4.78
C ASN A 154 7.51 8.90 4.57
N SER A 155 6.23 9.25 4.57
CA SER A 155 5.73 10.58 4.25
C SER A 155 6.47 11.71 4.96
N THR A 156 6.97 12.66 4.17
CA THR A 156 7.53 13.92 4.65
C THR A 156 6.41 14.85 5.06
N VAL A 157 5.30 14.85 4.32
CA VAL A 157 4.12 15.65 4.66
C VAL A 157 3.57 15.27 6.04
N ARG A 158 3.36 13.97 6.31
CA ARG A 158 2.90 13.50 7.63
C ARG A 158 3.83 13.96 8.76
N ARG A 159 5.15 13.74 8.59
CA ARG A 159 6.12 14.09 9.65
C ARG A 159 6.10 15.56 10.02
N GLN A 160 5.82 16.44 9.08
CA GLN A 160 5.71 17.88 9.36
C GLN A 160 4.32 18.26 9.84
N TYR A 161 3.25 17.73 9.21
CA TYR A 161 1.87 18.07 9.52
C TYR A 161 1.40 17.51 10.87
N LEU A 162 1.75 16.24 11.12
CA LEU A 162 1.36 15.47 12.30
C LEU A 162 2.60 14.81 12.93
N PRO A 163 3.48 15.58 13.60
CA PRO A 163 4.74 15.05 14.14
C PRO A 163 4.55 13.88 15.13
N HIS A 164 3.38 13.80 15.76
CA HIS A 164 2.99 12.73 16.68
C HIS A 164 2.49 11.45 15.95
N ALA A 165 2.16 11.53 14.66
CA ALA A 165 1.67 10.38 13.88
C ALA A 165 2.86 9.49 13.45
N ARG A 166 3.05 8.41 14.19
CA ARG A 166 4.20 7.50 14.04
C ARG A 166 3.89 6.31 13.13
N VAL A 167 4.93 5.82 12.49
CA VAL A 167 4.96 4.54 11.79
C VAL A 167 6.05 3.68 12.43
N VAL A 168 5.71 2.46 12.79
CA VAL A 168 6.59 1.51 13.45
C VAL A 168 6.84 0.26 12.61
N GLY A 169 7.91 -0.47 12.89
CA GLY A 169 8.10 -1.82 12.36
C GLY A 169 7.07 -2.77 12.94
N THR A 170 6.68 -3.78 12.17
CA THR A 170 5.75 -4.82 12.61
C THR A 170 6.45 -6.02 13.24
N GLY A 171 7.78 -6.00 13.33
CA GLY A 171 8.60 -7.16 13.71
C GLY A 171 8.72 -8.21 12.60
N LEU A 172 8.18 -7.94 11.41
CA LEU A 172 8.17 -8.87 10.28
C LEU A 172 8.97 -8.34 9.09
N ALA A 173 9.57 -9.27 8.34
CA ALA A 173 9.98 -9.03 6.97
C ALA A 173 9.23 -9.97 6.03
N GLN A 174 9.03 -9.52 4.80
CA GLN A 174 8.43 -10.29 3.73
C GLN A 174 9.34 -10.25 2.50
N LEU A 175 9.63 -11.43 1.97
CA LEU A 175 10.24 -11.60 0.66
C LEU A 175 9.12 -11.83 -0.34
N TYR A 176 9.09 -11.10 -1.44
CA TYR A 176 8.00 -11.09 -2.38
C TYR A 176 8.51 -11.23 -3.80
N GLY A 177 7.99 -12.19 -4.58
CA GLY A 177 8.46 -12.45 -5.94
C GLY A 177 7.41 -13.13 -6.80
N LYS A 178 7.82 -13.56 -7.99
CA LYS A 178 6.97 -14.20 -9.01
C LYS A 178 7.30 -15.68 -9.15
N ILE A 179 6.29 -16.47 -9.45
CA ILE A 179 6.39 -17.86 -9.88
C ILE A 179 5.52 -18.11 -11.10
N SER A 180 5.78 -19.21 -11.79
CA SER A 180 4.97 -19.64 -12.94
C SER A 180 3.55 -19.95 -12.52
N ARG A 181 2.59 -19.44 -13.27
CA ARG A 181 1.16 -19.60 -12.99
C ARG A 181 0.72 -21.07 -12.99
N SER A 182 1.35 -21.91 -13.81
CA SER A 182 1.06 -23.35 -13.92
C SER A 182 1.31 -24.12 -12.62
N LEU A 183 2.17 -23.63 -11.73
CA LEU A 183 2.42 -24.25 -10.42
C LEU A 183 1.29 -24.06 -9.41
N THR A 184 0.26 -23.27 -9.74
CA THR A 184 -0.75 -22.80 -8.79
C THR A 184 -2.18 -22.94 -9.30
N GLU A 185 -2.45 -23.84 -10.26
CA GLU A 185 -3.76 -23.95 -10.92
C GLU A 185 -4.89 -24.28 -9.94
N ASP A 186 -4.63 -25.11 -8.95
CA ASP A 186 -5.56 -25.48 -7.88
C ASP A 186 -5.60 -24.48 -6.70
N LEU A 187 -4.70 -23.49 -6.68
CA LEU A 187 -4.62 -22.42 -5.67
C LEU A 187 -5.22 -21.11 -6.19
N ASP A 188 -6.24 -21.17 -7.03
CA ASP A 188 -6.90 -19.99 -7.62
C ASP A 188 -7.88 -19.32 -6.64
N ASN A 189 -7.35 -18.91 -5.51
CA ASN A 189 -8.07 -18.18 -4.46
C ASN A 189 -7.60 -16.72 -4.41
N VAL A 190 -8.37 -15.85 -3.77
CA VAL A 190 -7.91 -14.48 -3.47
C VAL A 190 -6.54 -14.50 -2.81
N PHE A 191 -6.35 -15.42 -1.85
CA PHE A 191 -5.04 -15.69 -1.26
C PHE A 191 -5.00 -17.10 -0.66
N SER A 192 -3.89 -17.80 -0.88
CA SER A 192 -3.58 -19.08 -0.28
C SER A 192 -2.31 -18.94 0.57
N ALA A 193 -2.29 -19.47 1.78
CA ALA A 193 -1.16 -19.40 2.69
C ALA A 193 -0.79 -20.77 3.25
N VAL A 194 0.49 -21.13 3.23
CA VAL A 194 1.04 -22.30 3.95
C VAL A 194 1.75 -21.78 5.19
N THR A 195 1.30 -22.20 6.36
CA THR A 195 1.80 -21.71 7.65
C THR A 195 2.59 -22.81 8.36
N GLY A 196 3.81 -22.50 8.77
CA GLY A 196 4.69 -23.39 9.51
C GLY A 196 5.07 -22.87 10.89
N PRO A 197 5.98 -23.58 11.58
CA PRO A 197 6.49 -23.19 12.90
C PRO A 197 7.08 -21.77 12.89
N GLY A 198 6.97 -21.04 14.01
CA GLY A 198 7.51 -19.69 14.16
C GLY A 198 6.77 -18.64 13.34
N HIS A 199 5.50 -18.88 12.97
CA HIS A 199 4.72 -18.01 12.09
C HIS A 199 5.37 -17.74 10.71
N ARG A 200 6.18 -18.68 10.22
CA ARG A 200 6.69 -18.63 8.85
C ARG A 200 5.57 -18.94 7.89
N VAL A 201 5.36 -18.08 6.91
CA VAL A 201 4.23 -18.20 5.98
C VAL A 201 4.71 -18.07 4.55
N VAL A 202 4.39 -19.06 3.72
CA VAL A 202 4.47 -18.96 2.27
C VAL A 202 3.09 -18.60 1.74
N GLY A 203 2.95 -17.43 1.11
CA GLY A 203 1.71 -16.94 0.54
C GLY A 203 1.72 -17.00 -0.98
N VAL A 204 0.59 -17.39 -1.57
CA VAL A 204 0.43 -17.51 -3.02
C VAL A 204 -0.85 -16.83 -3.46
N ALA A 205 -0.77 -16.08 -4.56
CA ALA A 205 -1.94 -15.51 -5.22
C ALA A 205 -1.68 -15.32 -6.71
N ARG A 206 -2.68 -15.57 -7.55
CA ARG A 206 -2.56 -15.56 -9.01
C ARG A 206 -2.89 -14.19 -9.59
N THR A 207 -2.25 -13.86 -10.71
CA THR A 207 -2.67 -12.83 -11.65
C THR A 207 -3.05 -13.49 -12.97
N ARG A 208 -3.32 -12.69 -14.01
CA ARG A 208 -3.56 -13.20 -15.35
C ARG A 208 -2.35 -13.96 -15.90
N ASP A 209 -1.15 -13.46 -15.72
CA ASP A 209 0.05 -13.91 -16.43
C ASP A 209 1.04 -14.70 -15.55
N TYR A 210 1.02 -14.52 -14.24
CA TYR A 210 1.90 -15.18 -13.27
C TYR A 210 1.19 -15.41 -11.93
N ALA A 211 1.84 -16.07 -11.01
CA ALA A 211 1.44 -16.04 -9.60
C ALA A 211 2.52 -15.36 -8.75
N THR A 212 2.10 -14.68 -7.70
CA THR A 212 3.03 -14.21 -6.69
C THR A 212 3.28 -15.29 -5.66
N CYS A 213 4.53 -15.37 -5.22
CA CYS A 213 4.93 -16.13 -4.06
C CYS A 213 5.55 -15.15 -3.07
N SER A 214 5.17 -15.25 -1.81
CA SER A 214 5.74 -14.46 -0.73
C SER A 214 6.16 -15.37 0.40
N PHE A 215 7.23 -14.99 1.10
CA PHE A 215 7.64 -15.61 2.35
C PHE A 215 7.68 -14.55 3.44
N SER A 216 6.98 -14.77 4.54
CA SER A 216 6.97 -13.90 5.71
C SER A 216 7.56 -14.60 6.91
N ALA A 217 8.39 -13.91 7.67
CA ALA A 217 8.98 -14.38 8.91
C ALA A 217 9.27 -13.20 9.86
N ARG A 218 9.56 -13.52 11.10
CA ARG A 218 10.09 -12.56 12.08
C ARG A 218 11.41 -11.98 11.58
N ILE A 219 11.59 -10.67 11.72
CA ILE A 219 12.79 -9.98 11.25
C ILE A 219 14.05 -10.39 12.03
N ASP A 220 13.89 -10.81 13.30
CA ASP A 220 14.95 -11.31 14.17
C ASP A 220 15.41 -12.74 13.83
N GLU A 221 14.63 -13.48 13.02
CA GLU A 221 15.04 -14.78 12.46
C GLU A 221 15.79 -14.67 11.13
N LEU A 222 15.91 -13.47 10.57
CA LEU A 222 16.46 -13.23 9.24
C LEU A 222 17.80 -12.49 9.32
N PRO A 223 18.71 -12.67 8.33
CA PRO A 223 19.94 -11.92 8.27
C PRO A 223 19.72 -10.41 8.25
N PRO A 224 20.50 -9.59 8.98
CA PRO A 224 20.31 -8.14 9.06
C PRO A 224 20.58 -7.42 7.72
N ASP A 225 21.35 -8.05 6.85
CA ASP A 225 21.71 -7.56 5.52
C ASP A 225 20.84 -8.13 4.38
N LEU A 226 19.63 -8.61 4.70
CA LEU A 226 18.69 -9.24 3.78
C LEU A 226 18.52 -8.45 2.45
N HIS A 227 18.55 -7.12 2.52
CA HIS A 227 18.41 -6.23 1.37
C HIS A 227 19.63 -6.21 0.42
N ARG A 228 20.78 -6.78 0.84
CA ARG A 228 22.01 -6.90 0.06
C ARG A 228 22.19 -8.28 -0.55
N MET A 229 21.39 -9.24 -0.14
CA MET A 229 21.48 -10.62 -0.61
C MET A 229 21.09 -10.72 -2.10
N THR A 230 21.79 -11.59 -2.81
CA THR A 230 21.44 -11.92 -4.20
C THR A 230 20.15 -12.74 -4.26
N GLN A 231 19.52 -12.81 -5.44
CA GLN A 231 18.33 -13.64 -5.66
C GLN A 231 18.54 -15.10 -5.22
N GLN A 232 19.71 -15.66 -5.53
CA GLN A 232 20.03 -17.02 -5.18
C GLN A 232 20.20 -17.20 -3.65
N GLN A 233 20.82 -16.25 -2.97
CA GLN A 233 20.96 -16.28 -1.51
C GLN A 233 19.60 -16.17 -0.81
N LEU A 234 18.71 -15.26 -1.27
CA LEU A 234 17.36 -15.12 -0.74
C LEU A 234 16.56 -16.42 -0.93
N LYS A 235 16.64 -17.02 -2.11
CA LYS A 235 16.00 -18.31 -2.39
C LYS A 235 16.52 -19.42 -1.49
N SER A 236 17.84 -19.57 -1.37
CA SER A 236 18.48 -20.60 -0.54
C SER A 236 18.10 -20.46 0.93
N LEU A 237 18.08 -19.22 1.44
CA LEU A 237 17.65 -18.92 2.82
C LEU A 237 16.22 -19.42 3.08
N VAL A 238 15.28 -19.10 2.19
CA VAL A 238 13.87 -19.50 2.37
C VAL A 238 13.69 -21.00 2.20
N MET A 239 14.41 -21.62 1.29
CA MET A 239 14.40 -23.08 1.11
C MET A 239 14.92 -23.82 2.36
N GLU A 240 15.93 -23.27 3.03
CA GLU A 240 16.42 -23.79 4.31
C GLU A 240 15.37 -23.60 5.42
N MET A 241 14.80 -22.40 5.54
CA MET A 241 13.79 -22.09 6.56
C MET A 241 12.48 -22.88 6.39
N THR A 242 12.21 -23.38 5.19
CA THR A 242 11.06 -24.23 4.85
C THR A 242 11.43 -25.70 4.65
N HIS A 243 12.61 -26.11 5.15
CA HIS A 243 13.04 -27.51 5.07
C HIS A 243 11.98 -28.43 5.73
N GLY A 244 11.68 -29.54 5.06
CA GLY A 244 10.67 -30.50 5.51
C GLY A 244 9.21 -30.12 5.20
N TRP A 245 8.96 -28.97 4.57
CA TRP A 245 7.61 -28.66 4.10
C TRP A 245 7.29 -29.49 2.84
N HIS A 246 6.01 -29.55 2.51
CA HIS A 246 5.52 -30.35 1.39
C HIS A 246 6.33 -30.09 0.09
N PRO A 247 6.68 -31.10 -0.72
CA PRO A 247 7.53 -30.94 -1.93
C PRO A 247 7.03 -29.89 -2.91
N ARG A 248 5.73 -29.67 -2.98
CA ARG A 248 5.12 -28.63 -3.82
C ARG A 248 5.52 -27.20 -3.40
N VAL A 249 5.65 -26.94 -2.09
CA VAL A 249 6.15 -25.64 -1.61
C VAL A 249 7.57 -25.43 -2.11
N ARG A 250 8.39 -26.48 -2.00
CA ARG A 250 9.77 -26.47 -2.53
C ARG A 250 9.80 -26.17 -4.02
N GLN A 251 8.94 -26.82 -4.82
CA GLN A 251 8.85 -26.60 -6.26
C GLN A 251 8.50 -25.14 -6.61
N MET A 252 7.58 -24.52 -5.87
CA MET A 252 7.24 -23.10 -6.03
C MET A 252 8.43 -22.20 -5.71
N LEU A 253 9.18 -22.50 -4.64
CA LEU A 253 10.38 -21.73 -4.25
C LEU A 253 11.56 -21.93 -5.23
N GLU A 254 11.68 -23.09 -5.87
CA GLU A 254 12.68 -23.34 -6.92
C GLU A 254 12.43 -22.46 -8.16
N ASP A 255 11.16 -22.22 -8.53
CA ASP A 255 10.78 -21.32 -9.64
C ASP A 255 10.72 -19.83 -9.25
N TRP A 256 10.92 -19.50 -7.97
CA TRP A 256 10.75 -18.13 -7.46
C TRP A 256 11.77 -17.14 -8.05
N ARG A 257 11.29 -16.01 -8.54
CA ARG A 257 12.06 -15.02 -9.31
C ARG A 257 11.74 -13.60 -8.88
N GLU A 258 12.63 -12.65 -9.18
CA GLU A 258 12.45 -11.22 -8.91
C GLU A 258 12.13 -10.96 -7.43
N ILE A 259 12.84 -11.63 -6.52
CA ILE A 259 12.56 -11.57 -5.09
C ILE A 259 12.99 -10.22 -4.52
N VAL A 260 12.07 -9.55 -3.84
CA VAL A 260 12.29 -8.26 -3.18
C VAL A 260 12.04 -8.42 -1.68
N PRO A 261 13.05 -8.19 -0.83
CA PRO A 261 12.87 -8.18 0.62
C PRO A 261 12.30 -6.84 1.09
N LEU A 262 11.30 -6.89 1.98
CA LEU A 262 10.58 -5.74 2.53
C LEU A 262 10.46 -5.88 4.05
N ALA A 263 10.93 -4.89 4.81
CA ALA A 263 10.58 -4.76 6.22
C ALA A 263 9.17 -4.17 6.33
N LEU A 264 8.26 -4.90 6.98
CA LEU A 264 6.87 -4.48 7.08
C LEU A 264 6.70 -3.41 8.17
N ARG A 265 5.88 -2.42 7.86
CA ARG A 265 5.63 -1.26 8.73
C ARG A 265 4.14 -1.00 8.84
N THR A 266 3.73 -0.37 9.95
CA THR A 266 2.34 0.01 10.22
C THR A 266 2.27 1.36 10.90
N SER A 267 1.23 2.13 10.60
CA SER A 267 0.90 3.37 11.32
C SER A 267 0.34 3.05 12.71
N ILE A 268 0.65 3.90 13.67
CA ILE A 268 -0.08 3.92 14.95
C ILE A 268 -1.31 4.81 14.77
N PRO A 269 -2.53 4.31 15.04
CA PRO A 269 -3.73 5.13 14.97
C PRO A 269 -3.66 6.37 15.84
N VAL A 270 -3.99 7.53 15.29
CA VAL A 270 -4.03 8.81 16.00
C VAL A 270 -5.47 9.34 16.12
N ASP A 271 -5.68 10.27 17.05
CA ASP A 271 -6.96 10.96 17.19
C ASP A 271 -7.19 11.94 16.03
N PRO A 272 -8.45 12.31 15.73
CA PRO A 272 -8.76 13.35 14.77
C PRO A 272 -7.98 14.64 15.06
N TRP A 273 -7.48 15.25 14.00
CA TRP A 273 -6.68 16.47 14.08
C TRP A 273 -7.42 17.67 13.50
N ARG A 274 -6.88 18.86 13.74
CA ARG A 274 -7.41 20.09 13.15
C ARG A 274 -7.14 20.12 11.66
N THR A 275 -8.19 20.12 10.84
CA THR A 275 -8.10 20.30 9.40
C THR A 275 -7.48 21.64 9.04
N THR A 276 -6.54 21.65 8.12
CA THR A 276 -5.91 22.82 7.52
C THR A 276 -6.04 22.76 5.99
N ARG A 277 -5.13 23.38 5.24
CA ARG A 277 -5.03 23.23 3.79
C ARG A 277 -4.15 22.05 3.36
N VAL A 278 -3.61 21.35 4.34
CA VAL A 278 -2.77 20.15 4.14
C VAL A 278 -3.55 18.94 4.60
N THR A 279 -3.53 17.89 3.79
CA THR A 279 -4.11 16.59 4.15
C THR A 279 -3.25 15.42 3.67
N LEU A 280 -3.63 14.21 4.02
CA LEU A 280 -2.92 12.96 3.71
C LEU A 280 -3.86 11.97 3.05
N LEU A 281 -3.30 11.01 2.28
CA LEU A 281 -4.05 9.84 1.79
C LEU A 281 -3.18 8.58 1.76
N GLY A 282 -3.83 7.43 1.82
CA GLY A 282 -3.21 6.12 1.70
C GLY A 282 -2.12 5.87 2.76
N ASP A 283 -1.01 5.24 2.36
CA ASP A 283 0.08 4.91 3.28
C ASP A 283 0.75 6.12 3.94
N ALA A 284 0.53 7.33 3.43
CA ALA A 284 1.00 8.54 4.09
C ALA A 284 0.23 8.79 5.41
N ALA A 285 -1.02 8.36 5.49
CA ALA A 285 -1.87 8.46 6.67
C ALA A 285 -1.93 7.14 7.47
N HIS A 286 -2.29 6.04 6.81
CA HIS A 286 -2.68 4.79 7.45
C HIS A 286 -1.97 3.56 6.84
N ALA A 287 -0.63 3.62 6.73
CA ALA A 287 0.16 2.46 6.33
C ALA A 287 -0.15 1.24 7.20
N MET A 288 -0.22 0.07 6.60
CA MET A 288 -0.53 -1.19 7.29
C MET A 288 0.23 -2.36 6.69
N SER A 289 0.37 -3.44 7.47
CA SER A 289 0.89 -4.70 6.92
C SER A 289 -0.06 -5.29 5.88
N PRO A 290 0.40 -6.16 4.98
CA PRO A 290 -0.44 -6.73 3.94
C PRO A 290 -1.48 -7.76 4.45
N ALA A 291 -1.52 -8.04 5.76
CA ALA A 291 -2.33 -9.10 6.37
C ALA A 291 -3.85 -8.99 6.16
N ALA A 292 -4.35 -7.82 5.82
CA ALA A 292 -5.75 -7.61 5.44
C ALA A 292 -5.97 -7.36 3.94
N GLY A 293 -4.92 -7.20 3.14
CA GLY A 293 -5.01 -6.90 1.70
C GLY A 293 -5.72 -5.57 1.37
N ALA A 294 -5.85 -4.64 2.34
CA ALA A 294 -6.72 -3.47 2.24
C ALA A 294 -6.00 -2.18 1.77
N GLY A 295 -4.67 -2.08 1.89
CA GLY A 295 -3.95 -0.82 1.72
C GLY A 295 -4.17 -0.13 0.37
N ALA A 296 -4.06 -0.85 -0.75
CA ALA A 296 -4.29 -0.28 -2.08
C ALA A 296 -5.76 0.13 -2.29
N ASN A 297 -6.72 -0.68 -1.82
CA ASN A 297 -8.14 -0.38 -1.91
C ASN A 297 -8.49 0.93 -1.19
N LEU A 298 -7.96 1.11 0.02
CA LEU A 298 -8.17 2.32 0.81
C LEU A 298 -7.49 3.54 0.17
N ALA A 299 -6.26 3.40 -0.34
CA ALA A 299 -5.60 4.51 -1.02
C ALA A 299 -6.38 4.99 -2.26
N LEU A 300 -7.00 4.08 -3.00
CA LEU A 300 -7.89 4.41 -4.12
C LEU A 300 -9.19 5.05 -3.63
N GLN A 301 -9.79 4.51 -2.58
CA GLN A 301 -11.00 5.06 -1.97
C GLN A 301 -10.77 6.47 -1.41
N ASP A 302 -9.64 6.71 -0.74
CA ASP A 302 -9.24 8.04 -0.26
C ASP A 302 -9.16 9.03 -1.42
N ALA A 303 -8.54 8.62 -2.55
CA ALA A 303 -8.44 9.45 -3.74
C ALA A 303 -9.82 9.83 -4.30
N ALA A 304 -10.75 8.86 -4.37
CA ALA A 304 -12.10 9.09 -4.83
C ALA A 304 -12.90 10.02 -3.89
N ARG A 305 -12.83 9.77 -2.58
CA ARG A 305 -13.48 10.61 -1.55
C ARG A 305 -12.93 12.03 -1.53
N LEU A 306 -11.61 12.18 -1.57
CA LEU A 306 -10.95 13.49 -1.59
C LEU A 306 -11.30 14.26 -2.88
N THR A 307 -11.38 13.57 -4.02
CA THR A 307 -11.85 14.17 -5.27
C THR A 307 -13.26 14.73 -5.09
N ALA A 308 -14.21 13.93 -4.60
CA ALA A 308 -15.59 14.36 -4.39
C ALA A 308 -15.69 15.52 -3.38
N ALA A 309 -14.94 15.45 -2.28
CA ALA A 309 -14.92 16.49 -1.26
C ALA A 309 -14.42 17.85 -1.80
N LEU A 310 -13.35 17.82 -2.62
CA LEU A 310 -12.80 19.04 -3.22
C LEU A 310 -13.66 19.57 -4.37
N ALA A 311 -14.28 18.70 -5.15
CA ALA A 311 -15.16 19.08 -6.26
C ALA A 311 -16.45 19.76 -5.76
N CYS A 312 -17.04 19.27 -4.66
CA CYS A 312 -18.29 19.80 -4.12
C CYS A 312 -18.09 20.96 -3.14
N GLY A 313 -17.05 20.89 -2.31
CA GLY A 313 -16.87 21.80 -1.17
C GLY A 313 -15.60 22.65 -1.19
N GLY A 314 -14.72 22.47 -2.18
CA GLY A 314 -13.41 23.11 -2.19
C GLY A 314 -12.58 22.76 -0.93
N PRO A 315 -11.65 23.64 -0.48
CA PRO A 315 -10.84 23.39 0.71
C PRO A 315 -11.62 23.08 1.99
N PRO A 316 -12.81 23.64 2.26
CA PRO A 316 -13.65 23.25 3.40
C PRO A 316 -14.06 21.77 3.38
N GLY A 317 -14.16 21.13 2.22
CA GLY A 317 -14.48 19.70 2.07
C GLY A 317 -13.44 18.76 2.69
N LEU A 318 -12.22 19.23 2.94
CA LEU A 318 -11.16 18.44 3.58
C LEU A 318 -11.58 17.89 4.94
N ARG A 319 -12.42 18.62 5.71
CA ARG A 319 -12.85 18.14 7.03
C ARG A 319 -13.69 16.87 6.96
N SER A 320 -14.65 16.80 6.03
CA SER A 320 -15.47 15.58 5.88
C SER A 320 -14.64 14.42 5.35
N TYR A 321 -13.77 14.68 4.37
CA TYR A 321 -12.82 13.69 3.87
C TYR A 321 -11.95 13.12 5.00
N GLU A 322 -11.30 13.99 5.79
CA GLU A 322 -10.40 13.54 6.88
C GLU A 322 -11.14 12.71 7.92
N SER A 323 -12.38 13.10 8.28
CA SER A 323 -13.20 12.32 9.22
C SER A 323 -13.42 10.89 8.74
N GLU A 324 -13.84 10.72 7.47
CA GLU A 324 -14.10 9.41 6.89
C GLU A 324 -12.81 8.59 6.70
N MET A 325 -11.72 9.23 6.27
CA MET A 325 -10.42 8.60 6.07
C MET A 325 -9.80 8.13 7.39
N ILE A 326 -9.89 8.93 8.46
CA ILE A 326 -9.42 8.58 9.80
C ILE A 326 -10.15 7.34 10.31
N ASP A 327 -11.49 7.34 10.20
CA ASP A 327 -12.32 6.24 10.71
C ASP A 327 -12.03 4.94 9.94
N SER A 328 -12.15 4.97 8.61
CA SER A 328 -11.96 3.77 7.77
C SER A 328 -10.49 3.31 7.74
N GLY A 329 -9.55 4.24 7.60
CA GLY A 329 -8.12 3.94 7.50
C GLY A 329 -7.58 3.31 8.78
N PHE A 330 -7.87 3.91 9.94
CA PHE A 330 -7.38 3.33 11.20
C PHE A 330 -8.17 2.12 11.68
N ALA A 331 -9.43 1.94 11.29
CA ALA A 331 -10.11 0.67 11.46
C ALA A 331 -9.40 -0.45 10.70
N ALA A 332 -8.99 -0.21 9.46
CA ALA A 332 -8.25 -1.17 8.65
C ALA A 332 -6.83 -1.42 9.19
N VAL A 333 -6.13 -0.41 9.71
CA VAL A 333 -4.84 -0.59 10.40
C VAL A 333 -4.98 -1.57 11.57
N ARG A 334 -6.02 -1.39 12.42
CA ARG A 334 -6.27 -2.29 13.56
C ARG A 334 -6.62 -3.71 13.10
N ALA A 335 -7.49 -3.85 12.10
CA ALA A 335 -7.85 -5.15 11.54
C ALA A 335 -6.65 -5.86 10.92
N SER A 336 -5.82 -5.13 10.17
CA SER A 336 -4.59 -5.65 9.58
C SER A 336 -3.59 -6.10 10.65
N ALA A 337 -3.42 -5.32 11.73
CA ALA A 337 -2.53 -5.69 12.83
C ALA A 337 -3.04 -6.95 13.56
N ALA A 338 -4.34 -7.05 13.85
CA ALA A 338 -4.94 -8.22 14.47
C ALA A 338 -4.75 -9.49 13.63
N ASN A 339 -5.03 -9.42 12.32
CA ASN A 339 -4.76 -10.52 11.38
C ASN A 339 -3.27 -10.85 11.30
N GLY A 340 -2.42 -9.84 11.25
CA GLY A 340 -0.97 -9.98 11.22
C GLY A 340 -0.44 -10.70 12.46
N THR A 341 -0.92 -10.35 13.64
CA THR A 341 -0.56 -11.03 14.90
C THR A 341 -0.99 -12.50 14.87
N ARG A 342 -2.22 -12.77 14.43
CA ARG A 342 -2.78 -14.12 14.40
C ARG A 342 -2.08 -15.04 13.40
N ILE A 343 -1.78 -14.55 12.20
CA ILE A 343 -1.30 -15.38 11.08
C ILE A 343 0.21 -15.30 10.90
N LEU A 344 0.79 -14.11 11.03
CA LEU A 344 2.18 -13.82 10.67
C LEU A 344 3.10 -13.64 11.89
N GLY A 345 2.57 -13.61 13.11
CA GLY A 345 3.36 -13.29 14.31
C GLY A 345 3.80 -11.83 14.37
N GLN A 346 3.02 -10.92 13.79
CA GLN A 346 3.26 -9.48 13.86
C GLN A 346 3.21 -8.99 15.32
N ASP A 347 4.09 -8.07 15.68
CA ASP A 347 4.02 -7.37 16.95
C ASP A 347 2.68 -6.62 17.08
N PRO A 348 2.03 -6.63 18.25
CA PRO A 348 0.82 -5.86 18.47
C PRO A 348 1.08 -4.37 18.27
N LEU A 349 0.03 -3.62 17.93
CA LEU A 349 0.15 -2.17 17.90
C LEU A 349 0.47 -1.65 19.30
N PRO A 350 1.43 -0.71 19.44
CA PRO A 350 1.74 -0.11 20.73
C PRO A 350 0.50 0.56 21.36
N ASP A 351 0.35 0.43 22.67
CA ASP A 351 -0.69 1.13 23.42
C ASP A 351 -0.46 2.63 23.39
N ARG A 352 -1.53 3.42 23.21
CA ARG A 352 -1.49 4.89 23.21
C ARG A 352 -0.87 5.50 24.48
N GLN A 353 -0.83 4.75 25.61
CA GLN A 353 -0.27 5.21 26.87
C GLN A 353 1.25 5.09 26.97
N GLU A 354 1.87 4.12 26.30
CA GLU A 354 3.32 3.96 26.28
C GLU A 354 4.00 5.08 25.49
N ASP A 355 3.35 5.60 24.48
CA ASP A 355 3.86 6.67 23.61
C ASP A 355 4.01 8.03 24.33
N ARG A 356 3.21 8.29 25.38
CA ARG A 356 3.30 9.51 26.19
C ARG A 356 4.46 9.54 27.20
N ARG A 357 5.07 8.38 27.49
CA ARG A 357 6.17 8.26 28.47
C ARG A 357 7.55 8.50 27.85
N THR A 358 7.68 8.44 26.52
CA THR A 358 8.97 8.58 25.80
C THR A 358 9.26 9.99 25.29
N VAL A 359 8.35 10.96 25.46
CA VAL A 359 8.63 12.37 25.16
C VAL A 359 9.27 13.00 26.42
N PRO A 360 10.56 13.42 26.39
CA PRO A 360 11.15 14.15 27.49
C PRO A 360 10.33 15.44 27.68
N ARG A 361 9.81 15.66 28.89
CA ARG A 361 9.27 16.97 29.26
C ARG A 361 10.44 17.95 29.20
N SER A 362 10.46 18.80 28.19
CA SER A 362 11.34 19.96 28.16
C SER A 362 10.97 20.85 29.35
N SER A 363 11.84 20.85 30.31
CA SER A 363 11.89 21.83 31.41
C SER A 363 12.30 23.20 30.90
#